data_54dfca239f6b36786165ed4203e788d7
#
_entry.id   54dfca239f6b36786165ed4203e788d7
#
_cell.length_a   1.000
_cell.length_b   1.000
_cell.length_c   1.000
_cell.angle_alpha   90.00
_cell.angle_beta   90.00
_cell.angle_gamma   90.00
#
_symmetry.space_group_name_H-M   'P 1'
#
loop_
_entity.id
_entity.type
_entity.pdbx_description
1 polymer ?
#
loop_
_entity_poly.entity_id
_entity_poly.type
_entity_poly.pdbx_seq_one_letter_code
_entity_poly.pdbx_strand_id
1 'polypeptide(L)'
;MAKLAPSDLAQVLSKLPRQNSENVIVGFETSDDAGVFRLSDEVGLVQTVDFFTPVADDPEMYGRIAAINSLNDVYAMGGTPISALSIVCYPQKGDWDVLGQILKGGQLAMNEAGVVVIGGHSVDDKEMKFGYAVTGTIHPDRVITNAGARAGDVLVLTKPIGTGAINTAIKHGKASSETEAAAIEAMTTSSAEASRVMVEIGVNACTDVTGFGLLGHVYELAKASGVTVNVDSKEVPLLPDVLELIAAGMLTRGDKNNRVYIGDNIRIAADVSPAMQSALFDPQTAGGLLISMPAAEADRFISEVEDCAVIGHVSSVGDHLIEVN
;
A
#
# COMPACT_ATOMS: atom_id res chain seq x y z
N MET A 1 -2.38 -3.32 9.85
CA MET A 1 -2.75 -4.70 9.43
C MET A 1 -1.59 -5.64 9.71
N ALA A 2 -1.83 -6.81 10.30
CA ALA A 2 -0.75 -7.78 10.54
C ALA A 2 -0.76 -8.83 9.39
N LYS A 3 0.03 -8.57 8.35
CA LYS A 3 0.30 -9.60 7.31
C LYS A 3 1.13 -10.74 7.91
N LEU A 4 1.10 -11.93 7.31
CA LEU A 4 2.05 -12.99 7.63
C LEU A 4 3.48 -12.50 7.35
N ALA A 5 4.46 -13.04 8.07
CA ALA A 5 5.84 -12.66 7.82
C ALA A 5 6.23 -13.02 6.37
N PRO A 6 6.76 -12.07 5.58
CA PRO A 6 7.05 -12.29 4.15
C PRO A 6 7.98 -13.47 3.89
N SER A 7 8.97 -13.67 4.75
CA SER A 7 9.90 -14.82 4.68
C SER A 7 9.18 -16.16 4.80
N ASP A 8 8.22 -16.26 5.73
CA ASP A 8 7.47 -17.50 5.97
C ASP A 8 6.54 -17.80 4.80
N LEU A 9 5.86 -16.75 4.29
CA LEU A 9 4.99 -16.87 3.14
C LEU A 9 5.77 -17.25 1.88
N ALA A 10 6.91 -16.62 1.61
CA ALA A 10 7.79 -16.96 0.49
C ALA A 10 8.27 -18.41 0.56
N GLN A 11 8.62 -18.91 1.77
CA GLN A 11 9.01 -20.31 1.97
C GLN A 11 7.86 -21.29 1.64
N VAL A 12 6.62 -20.94 1.96
CA VAL A 12 5.46 -21.77 1.63
C VAL A 12 5.18 -21.75 0.13
N LEU A 13 5.17 -20.55 -0.47
CA LEU A 13 4.91 -20.37 -1.91
C LEU A 13 5.97 -21.04 -2.79
N SER A 14 7.24 -21.06 -2.36
CA SER A 14 8.32 -21.74 -3.10
C SER A 14 8.12 -23.26 -3.26
N LYS A 15 7.25 -23.87 -2.48
CA LYS A 15 6.90 -25.31 -2.55
C LYS A 15 5.75 -25.59 -3.50
N LEU A 16 5.07 -24.56 -4.00
CA LEU A 16 3.96 -24.76 -4.93
C LEU A 16 4.45 -25.23 -6.29
N PRO A 17 3.72 -26.11 -6.97
CA PRO A 17 4.04 -26.47 -8.35
C PRO A 17 3.94 -25.22 -9.23
N ARG A 18 4.95 -25.02 -10.07
CA ARG A 18 4.94 -23.88 -11.01
C ARG A 18 3.82 -24.06 -12.03
N GLN A 19 3.06 -23.01 -12.24
CA GLN A 19 2.09 -22.91 -13.33
C GLN A 19 2.72 -22.06 -14.44
N ASN A 20 2.94 -22.66 -15.59
CA ASN A 20 3.46 -21.94 -16.75
C ASN A 20 2.27 -21.61 -17.67
N SER A 21 1.97 -20.33 -17.82
CA SER A 21 1.01 -19.83 -18.78
C SER A 21 1.59 -18.58 -19.46
N GLU A 22 1.61 -18.55 -20.77
CA GLU A 22 2.04 -17.37 -21.56
C GLU A 22 1.12 -16.15 -21.32
N ASN A 23 -0.06 -16.39 -20.76
CA ASN A 23 -1.01 -15.34 -20.45
C ASN A 23 -0.77 -14.68 -19.07
N VAL A 24 0.06 -15.24 -18.20
CA VAL A 24 0.43 -14.60 -16.94
C VAL A 24 1.52 -13.55 -17.22
N ILE A 25 1.17 -12.27 -17.10
CA ILE A 25 2.09 -11.14 -17.26
C ILE A 25 2.81 -10.88 -15.93
N VAL A 26 2.03 -10.82 -14.83
CA VAL A 26 2.53 -10.66 -13.47
C VAL A 26 1.93 -11.75 -12.61
N GLY A 27 2.77 -12.56 -11.97
CA GLY A 27 2.39 -13.63 -11.05
C GLY A 27 2.86 -13.36 -9.63
N PHE A 28 2.67 -14.33 -8.74
CA PHE A 28 3.03 -14.19 -7.32
C PHE A 28 4.55 -14.28 -7.06
N GLU A 29 5.36 -14.58 -8.08
CA GLU A 29 6.81 -14.72 -7.92
C GLU A 29 7.55 -13.38 -7.77
N THR A 30 6.96 -12.29 -8.26
CA THR A 30 7.56 -10.95 -8.29
C THR A 30 7.15 -10.07 -7.11
N SER A 31 6.19 -10.53 -6.29
CA SER A 31 5.66 -9.76 -5.14
C SER A 31 5.13 -8.39 -5.52
N ASP A 32 4.52 -8.28 -6.70
CA ASP A 32 3.78 -7.10 -7.12
C ASP A 32 2.43 -7.00 -6.40
N ASP A 33 1.79 -5.83 -6.47
CA ASP A 33 0.57 -5.52 -5.74
C ASP A 33 -0.63 -6.35 -6.24
N ALA A 34 -0.69 -6.65 -7.55
CA ALA A 34 -1.74 -7.46 -8.13
C ALA A 34 -1.21 -8.45 -9.19
N GLY A 35 -1.93 -9.55 -9.38
CA GLY A 35 -1.71 -10.44 -10.50
C GLY A 35 -2.26 -9.86 -11.81
N VAL A 36 -1.53 -10.04 -12.93
CA VAL A 36 -1.98 -9.58 -14.24
C VAL A 36 -2.02 -10.74 -15.22
N PHE A 37 -3.21 -10.97 -15.79
CA PHE A 37 -3.47 -12.04 -16.75
C PHE A 37 -3.91 -11.46 -18.09
N ARG A 38 -3.22 -11.82 -19.18
CA ARG A 38 -3.55 -11.43 -20.55
C ARG A 38 -4.84 -12.12 -21.00
N LEU A 39 -5.87 -11.33 -21.33
CA LEU A 39 -7.11 -11.84 -21.88
C LEU A 39 -7.10 -11.76 -23.42
N SER A 40 -6.48 -10.70 -23.95
CA SER A 40 -6.23 -10.50 -25.39
C SER A 40 -4.97 -9.65 -25.58
N ASP A 41 -4.62 -9.32 -26.83
CA ASP A 41 -3.48 -8.43 -27.10
C ASP A 41 -3.68 -7.00 -26.58
N GLU A 42 -4.93 -6.58 -26.38
CA GLU A 42 -5.27 -5.22 -25.92
C GLU A 42 -5.76 -5.17 -24.47
N VAL A 43 -6.14 -6.31 -23.87
CA VAL A 43 -6.76 -6.36 -22.54
C VAL A 43 -6.05 -7.36 -21.64
N GLY A 44 -5.51 -6.88 -20.55
CA GLY A 44 -5.10 -7.64 -19.38
C GLY A 44 -6.09 -7.43 -18.22
N LEU A 45 -6.32 -8.47 -17.44
CA LEU A 45 -7.05 -8.39 -16.17
C LEU A 45 -6.04 -8.16 -15.05
N VAL A 46 -6.27 -7.14 -14.24
CA VAL A 46 -5.57 -6.89 -12.98
C VAL A 46 -6.45 -7.41 -11.86
N GLN A 47 -5.94 -8.33 -11.04
CA GLN A 47 -6.73 -8.99 -10.00
C GLN A 47 -5.98 -9.00 -8.68
N THR A 48 -6.67 -8.52 -7.65
CA THR A 48 -6.17 -8.51 -6.28
C THR A 48 -7.23 -8.94 -5.28
N VAL A 49 -6.81 -9.26 -4.05
CA VAL A 49 -7.68 -9.51 -2.90
C VAL A 49 -7.03 -9.01 -1.63
N ASP A 50 -7.70 -8.07 -0.97
CA ASP A 50 -7.29 -7.55 0.34
C ASP A 50 -8.47 -7.51 1.32
N PHE A 51 -8.24 -8.00 2.53
CA PHE A 51 -9.19 -7.92 3.64
C PHE A 51 -8.46 -7.93 4.98
N PHE A 52 -9.00 -7.25 5.97
CA PHE A 52 -8.34 -7.08 7.26
C PHE A 52 -9.33 -6.82 8.39
N THR A 53 -8.84 -6.86 9.63
CA THR A 53 -9.60 -6.54 10.84
C THR A 53 -9.83 -5.04 10.97
N PRO A 54 -10.83 -4.57 11.75
CA PRO A 54 -11.12 -3.14 11.90
C PRO A 54 -9.90 -2.29 12.25
N VAL A 55 -9.79 -1.15 11.57
CA VAL A 55 -8.75 -0.12 11.75
C VAL A 55 -9.33 1.25 12.11
N ALA A 56 -10.65 1.37 12.16
CA ALA A 56 -11.39 2.52 12.62
C ALA A 56 -12.55 2.07 13.49
N ASP A 57 -12.93 2.89 14.46
CA ASP A 57 -14.06 2.61 15.37
C ASP A 57 -15.41 2.84 14.68
N ASP A 58 -15.48 3.78 13.73
CA ASP A 58 -16.68 4.01 12.89
C ASP A 58 -16.79 2.90 11.83
N PRO A 59 -17.89 2.11 11.82
CA PRO A 59 -18.07 1.01 10.89
C PRO A 59 -18.14 1.45 9.43
N GLU A 60 -18.74 2.60 9.12
CA GLU A 60 -18.83 3.11 7.76
C GLU A 60 -17.45 3.53 7.24
N MET A 61 -16.63 4.19 8.09
CA MET A 61 -15.24 4.52 7.75
C MET A 61 -14.38 3.28 7.59
N TYR A 62 -14.53 2.26 8.43
CA TYR A 62 -13.81 0.99 8.24
C TYR A 62 -14.14 0.35 6.89
N GLY A 63 -15.42 0.31 6.51
CA GLY A 63 -15.84 -0.19 5.20
C GLY A 63 -15.22 0.60 4.03
N ARG A 64 -15.20 1.94 4.16
CA ARG A 64 -14.59 2.84 3.17
C ARG A 64 -13.08 2.61 3.03
N ILE A 65 -12.36 2.54 4.15
CA ILE A 65 -10.92 2.26 4.16
C ILE A 65 -10.61 0.91 3.51
N ALA A 66 -11.42 -0.12 3.78
CA ALA A 66 -11.24 -1.44 3.18
C ALA A 66 -11.38 -1.42 1.65
N ALA A 67 -12.33 -0.65 1.13
CA ALA A 67 -12.49 -0.46 -0.31
C ALA A 67 -11.30 0.28 -0.94
N ILE A 68 -10.88 1.41 -0.35
CA ILE A 68 -9.74 2.20 -0.84
C ILE A 68 -8.45 1.35 -0.85
N ASN A 69 -8.20 0.60 0.22
CA ASN A 69 -7.01 -0.27 0.31
C ASN A 69 -7.00 -1.33 -0.81
N SER A 70 -8.15 -1.97 -1.08
CA SER A 70 -8.22 -2.99 -2.13
C SER A 70 -8.14 -2.40 -3.55
N LEU A 71 -8.55 -1.14 -3.74
CA LEU A 71 -8.44 -0.44 -5.02
C LEU A 71 -7.00 -0.01 -5.32
N ASN A 72 -6.21 0.29 -4.28
CA ASN A 72 -4.84 0.79 -4.43
C ASN A 72 -3.95 -0.18 -5.20
N ASP A 73 -4.07 -1.49 -5.00
CA ASP A 73 -3.30 -2.49 -5.74
C ASP A 73 -3.52 -2.36 -7.25
N VAL A 74 -4.77 -2.15 -7.68
CA VAL A 74 -5.08 -1.96 -9.11
C VAL A 74 -4.51 -0.64 -9.61
N TYR A 75 -4.61 0.42 -8.82
CA TYR A 75 -4.05 1.73 -9.16
C TYR A 75 -2.52 1.72 -9.22
N ALA A 76 -1.84 1.01 -8.32
CA ALA A 76 -0.38 0.86 -8.32
C ALA A 76 0.13 0.21 -9.61
N MET A 77 -0.61 -0.76 -10.14
CA MET A 77 -0.30 -1.43 -11.42
C MET A 77 -0.62 -0.57 -12.66
N GLY A 78 -1.18 0.65 -12.49
CA GLY A 78 -1.66 1.51 -13.57
C GLY A 78 -2.97 1.04 -14.21
N GLY A 79 -3.69 0.12 -13.55
CA GLY A 79 -4.95 -0.43 -14.01
C GLY A 79 -6.16 0.43 -13.69
N THR A 80 -7.25 0.19 -14.40
CA THR A 80 -8.57 0.78 -14.13
C THR A 80 -9.47 -0.25 -13.47
N PRO A 81 -9.84 -0.10 -12.19
CA PRO A 81 -10.75 -1.04 -11.52
C PRO A 81 -12.15 -0.95 -12.14
N ILE A 82 -12.82 -2.11 -12.32
CA ILE A 82 -14.13 -2.20 -12.98
C ILE A 82 -15.19 -2.91 -12.13
N SER A 83 -14.81 -3.93 -11.36
CA SER A 83 -15.75 -4.69 -10.54
C SER A 83 -15.08 -5.24 -9.30
N ALA A 84 -15.92 -5.52 -8.27
CA ALA A 84 -15.45 -6.07 -7.02
C ALA A 84 -16.39 -7.14 -6.45
N LEU A 85 -15.83 -8.04 -5.66
CA LEU A 85 -16.54 -9.00 -4.81
C LEU A 85 -16.22 -8.70 -3.35
N SER A 86 -17.23 -8.50 -2.51
CA SER A 86 -17.02 -8.28 -1.08
C SER A 86 -16.65 -9.57 -0.34
N ILE A 87 -15.70 -9.48 0.59
CA ILE A 87 -15.27 -10.57 1.47
C ILE A 87 -15.64 -10.18 2.89
N VAL A 88 -16.50 -10.96 3.52
CA VAL A 88 -17.07 -10.69 4.84
C VAL A 88 -16.81 -11.87 5.78
N CYS A 89 -16.00 -11.67 6.82
CA CYS A 89 -15.93 -12.54 7.98
C CYS A 89 -16.61 -11.80 9.14
N TYR A 90 -17.73 -12.33 9.66
CA TYR A 90 -18.52 -11.61 10.67
C TYR A 90 -19.14 -12.58 11.66
N PRO A 91 -19.17 -12.25 12.99
CA PRO A 91 -19.79 -13.14 13.97
C PRO A 91 -21.29 -13.27 13.73
N GLN A 92 -21.79 -14.52 13.68
CA GLN A 92 -23.23 -14.82 13.53
C GLN A 92 -24.11 -14.10 14.55
N LYS A 93 -23.59 -13.82 15.75
CA LYS A 93 -24.27 -13.11 16.83
C LYS A 93 -23.88 -11.63 16.90
N GLY A 94 -23.19 -11.10 15.90
CA GLY A 94 -22.83 -9.69 15.80
C GLY A 94 -24.04 -8.81 15.52
N ASP A 95 -23.85 -7.49 15.68
CA ASP A 95 -24.86 -6.49 15.36
C ASP A 95 -24.95 -6.31 13.84
N TRP A 96 -26.10 -6.66 13.25
CA TRP A 96 -26.32 -6.57 11.80
C TRP A 96 -26.38 -5.13 11.27
N ASP A 97 -26.69 -4.15 12.12
CA ASP A 97 -26.65 -2.73 11.75
C ASP A 97 -25.21 -2.26 11.57
N VAL A 98 -24.29 -2.75 12.41
CA VAL A 98 -22.84 -2.51 12.25
C VAL A 98 -22.35 -3.10 10.93
N LEU A 99 -22.71 -4.34 10.61
CA LEU A 99 -22.35 -4.93 9.31
C LEU A 99 -22.94 -4.15 8.14
N GLY A 100 -24.20 -3.71 8.27
CA GLY A 100 -24.85 -2.86 7.27
C GLY A 100 -24.10 -1.55 7.01
N GLN A 101 -23.58 -0.91 8.05
CA GLN A 101 -22.77 0.31 7.94
C GLN A 101 -21.42 0.05 7.25
N ILE A 102 -20.74 -1.06 7.59
CA ILE A 102 -19.48 -1.47 6.95
C ILE A 102 -19.69 -1.66 5.44
N LEU A 103 -20.69 -2.45 5.06
CA LEU A 103 -21.03 -2.68 3.66
C LEU A 103 -21.39 -1.39 2.92
N LYS A 104 -22.13 -0.50 3.58
CA LYS A 104 -22.49 0.81 3.03
C LYS A 104 -21.26 1.67 2.76
N GLY A 105 -20.33 1.78 3.73
CA GLY A 105 -19.09 2.56 3.56
C GLY A 105 -18.26 2.08 2.41
N GLY A 106 -18.06 0.74 2.30
CA GLY A 106 -17.35 0.14 1.19
C GLY A 106 -18.05 0.36 -0.15
N GLN A 107 -19.38 0.19 -0.20
CA GLN A 107 -20.16 0.42 -1.42
C GLN A 107 -20.09 1.87 -1.90
N LEU A 108 -20.10 2.85 -0.99
CA LEU A 108 -19.95 4.27 -1.35
C LEU A 108 -18.59 4.55 -1.98
N ALA A 109 -17.49 4.04 -1.40
CA ALA A 109 -16.15 4.20 -1.97
C ALA A 109 -16.00 3.51 -3.34
N MET A 110 -16.55 2.31 -3.51
CA MET A 110 -16.58 1.62 -4.81
C MET A 110 -17.36 2.41 -5.86
N ASN A 111 -18.52 2.97 -5.51
CA ASN A 111 -19.32 3.81 -6.40
C ASN A 111 -18.57 5.08 -6.83
N GLU A 112 -17.86 5.75 -5.91
CA GLU A 112 -17.02 6.92 -6.20
C GLU A 112 -15.88 6.58 -7.17
N ALA A 113 -15.33 5.37 -7.06
CA ALA A 113 -14.31 4.84 -7.96
C ALA A 113 -14.88 4.34 -9.30
N GLY A 114 -16.20 4.37 -9.51
CA GLY A 114 -16.85 3.82 -10.70
C GLY A 114 -16.86 2.29 -10.76
N VAL A 115 -16.65 1.62 -9.64
CA VAL A 115 -16.54 0.15 -9.53
C VAL A 115 -17.87 -0.45 -9.11
N VAL A 116 -18.31 -1.49 -9.82
CA VAL A 116 -19.55 -2.21 -9.50
C VAL A 116 -19.26 -3.38 -8.57
N VAL A 117 -19.87 -3.40 -7.39
CA VAL A 117 -19.85 -4.59 -6.52
C VAL A 117 -20.86 -5.59 -7.05
N ILE A 118 -20.37 -6.69 -7.64
CA ILE A 118 -21.19 -7.69 -8.34
C ILE A 118 -21.57 -8.91 -7.49
N GLY A 119 -21.15 -8.94 -6.23
CA GLY A 119 -21.43 -10.03 -5.29
C GLY A 119 -20.40 -10.11 -4.20
N GLY A 120 -20.22 -11.29 -3.65
CA GLY A 120 -19.25 -11.53 -2.59
C GLY A 120 -19.51 -12.83 -1.84
N HIS A 121 -18.78 -13.03 -0.75
CA HIS A 121 -18.93 -14.20 0.13
C HIS A 121 -18.87 -13.79 1.59
N SER A 122 -19.67 -14.46 2.43
CA SER A 122 -19.69 -14.22 3.88
C SER A 122 -19.44 -15.51 4.65
N VAL A 123 -18.66 -15.40 5.72
CA VAL A 123 -18.32 -16.51 6.62
C VAL A 123 -18.61 -16.11 8.06
N ASP A 124 -19.19 -17.03 8.85
CA ASP A 124 -19.29 -16.89 10.31
C ASP A 124 -17.90 -17.03 10.92
N ASP A 125 -17.35 -15.96 11.45
CA ASP A 125 -16.03 -15.93 12.09
C ASP A 125 -16.12 -15.07 13.37
N LYS A 126 -15.43 -15.52 14.42
CA LYS A 126 -15.38 -14.78 15.69
C LYS A 126 -14.67 -13.42 15.56
N GLU A 127 -13.72 -13.34 14.64
CA GLU A 127 -12.95 -12.13 14.35
C GLU A 127 -13.44 -11.50 13.06
N MET A 128 -14.02 -10.30 13.18
CA MET A 128 -14.48 -9.55 12.01
C MET A 128 -13.33 -9.20 11.06
N LYS A 129 -13.52 -9.49 9.77
CA LYS A 129 -12.65 -9.07 8.69
C LYS A 129 -13.51 -8.66 7.49
N PHE A 130 -13.09 -7.62 6.82
CA PHE A 130 -13.78 -7.10 5.65
C PHE A 130 -12.79 -6.61 4.60
N GLY A 131 -13.15 -6.76 3.35
CA GLY A 131 -12.40 -6.27 2.21
C GLY A 131 -13.01 -6.72 0.89
N TYR A 132 -12.21 -6.67 -0.16
CA TYR A 132 -12.67 -6.95 -1.51
C TYR A 132 -11.66 -7.75 -2.32
N ALA A 133 -12.18 -8.57 -3.23
CA ALA A 133 -11.46 -8.99 -4.42
C ALA A 133 -11.83 -8.02 -5.54
N VAL A 134 -10.84 -7.31 -6.08
CA VAL A 134 -11.03 -6.30 -7.12
C VAL A 134 -10.50 -6.81 -8.44
N THR A 135 -11.28 -6.58 -9.50
CA THR A 135 -10.85 -6.82 -10.88
C THR A 135 -10.78 -5.47 -11.61
N GLY A 136 -9.64 -5.21 -12.20
CA GLY A 136 -9.39 -4.08 -13.09
C GLY A 136 -8.99 -4.55 -14.49
N THR A 137 -8.84 -3.60 -15.39
CA THR A 137 -8.31 -3.81 -16.74
C THR A 137 -7.13 -2.91 -17.02
N ILE A 138 -6.21 -3.38 -17.86
CA ILE A 138 -5.04 -2.63 -18.31
C ILE A 138 -4.65 -3.12 -19.72
N HIS A 139 -3.99 -2.27 -20.52
CA HIS A 139 -3.32 -2.74 -21.71
C HIS A 139 -2.08 -3.57 -21.33
N PRO A 140 -1.88 -4.78 -21.86
CA PRO A 140 -0.78 -5.67 -21.47
C PRO A 140 0.62 -5.03 -21.51
N ASP A 141 0.87 -4.14 -22.45
CA ASP A 141 2.16 -3.47 -22.62
C ASP A 141 2.32 -2.20 -21.76
N ARG A 142 1.33 -1.86 -20.93
CA ARG A 142 1.34 -0.68 -20.05
C ARG A 142 1.30 -1.01 -18.57
N VAL A 143 1.53 -2.28 -18.22
CA VAL A 143 1.56 -2.73 -16.83
C VAL A 143 2.74 -2.08 -16.13
N ILE A 144 2.45 -1.39 -15.03
CA ILE A 144 3.45 -0.84 -14.13
C ILE A 144 3.65 -1.87 -13.02
N THR A 145 4.90 -2.17 -12.68
CA THR A 145 5.27 -3.12 -11.63
C THR A 145 6.13 -2.43 -10.58
N ASN A 146 6.40 -3.11 -9.48
CA ASN A 146 7.39 -2.66 -8.50
C ASN A 146 8.84 -2.77 -9.00
N ALA A 147 9.06 -3.39 -10.16
CA ALA A 147 10.35 -3.50 -10.85
C ALA A 147 10.46 -2.49 -12.00
N GLY A 148 11.68 -2.01 -12.27
CA GLY A 148 11.93 -1.12 -13.41
C GLY A 148 12.44 0.27 -13.02
N ALA A 149 12.59 0.56 -11.73
CA ALA A 149 13.25 1.78 -11.26
C ALA A 149 14.70 1.87 -11.80
N ARG A 150 15.13 3.09 -12.16
CA ARG A 150 16.40 3.34 -12.84
C ARG A 150 17.24 4.35 -12.10
N ALA A 151 18.56 4.19 -12.15
CA ALA A 151 19.46 5.22 -11.64
C ALA A 151 19.19 6.58 -12.33
N GLY A 152 19.01 7.62 -11.52
CA GLY A 152 18.60 8.96 -11.95
C GLY A 152 17.10 9.24 -11.78
N ASP A 153 16.28 8.26 -11.44
CA ASP A 153 14.90 8.49 -11.04
C ASP A 153 14.81 9.22 -9.70
N VAL A 154 13.71 9.92 -9.50
CA VAL A 154 13.27 10.36 -8.19
C VAL A 154 12.21 9.42 -7.63
N LEU A 155 12.09 9.40 -6.30
CA LEU A 155 11.10 8.62 -5.58
C LEU A 155 10.04 9.56 -5.03
N VAL A 156 8.80 9.36 -5.42
CA VAL A 156 7.65 10.17 -4.97
C VAL A 156 6.72 9.33 -4.11
N LEU A 157 6.25 9.90 -3.00
CA LEU A 157 5.23 9.33 -2.12
C LEU A 157 3.98 10.20 -2.17
N THR A 158 2.79 9.59 -2.36
CA THR A 158 1.54 10.32 -2.63
C THR A 158 0.64 10.51 -1.42
N LYS A 159 1.01 10.04 -0.24
CA LYS A 159 0.31 10.28 1.04
C LYS A 159 1.28 10.27 2.21
N PRO A 160 1.01 10.99 3.29
CA PRO A 160 1.80 10.92 4.51
C PRO A 160 1.72 9.54 5.16
N ILE A 161 2.75 9.17 5.94
CA ILE A 161 2.81 7.92 6.70
C ILE A 161 2.55 8.13 8.19
N GLY A 162 2.25 7.02 8.91
CA GLY A 162 2.05 7.01 10.36
C GLY A 162 0.73 6.40 10.81
N THR A 163 -0.07 5.85 9.88
CA THR A 163 -1.40 5.27 10.20
C THR A 163 -1.32 4.14 11.22
N GLY A 164 -0.27 3.33 11.23
CA GLY A 164 -0.11 2.24 12.18
C GLY A 164 0.14 2.73 13.61
N ALA A 165 1.03 3.70 13.79
CA ALA A 165 1.32 4.32 15.09
C ALA A 165 0.06 5.03 15.64
N ILE A 166 -0.65 5.79 14.80
CA ILE A 166 -1.90 6.47 15.18
C ILE A 166 -2.98 5.45 15.55
N ASN A 167 -3.21 4.41 14.76
CA ASN A 167 -4.17 3.36 15.08
C ASN A 167 -3.83 2.63 16.40
N THR A 168 -2.54 2.50 16.71
CA THR A 168 -2.11 2.00 18.03
C THR A 168 -2.45 2.99 19.13
N ALA A 169 -2.24 4.29 18.91
CA ALA A 169 -2.57 5.33 19.88
C ALA A 169 -4.07 5.44 20.13
N ILE A 170 -4.93 5.34 19.10
CA ILE A 170 -6.39 5.29 19.21
C ILE A 170 -6.82 4.15 20.14
N LYS A 171 -6.33 2.93 19.91
CA LYS A 171 -6.61 1.75 20.75
C LYS A 171 -6.23 1.94 22.23
N HIS A 172 -5.26 2.81 22.50
CA HIS A 172 -4.82 3.13 23.86
C HIS A 172 -5.42 4.45 24.41
N GLY A 173 -6.33 5.10 23.67
CA GLY A 173 -6.95 6.37 24.05
C GLY A 173 -5.95 7.52 24.17
N LYS A 174 -4.90 7.54 23.33
CA LYS A 174 -3.81 8.51 23.34
C LYS A 174 -3.74 9.39 22.09
N ALA A 175 -4.50 9.09 21.05
CA ALA A 175 -4.60 9.96 19.89
C ALA A 175 -5.55 11.14 20.19
N SER A 176 -5.22 12.33 19.68
CA SER A 176 -6.15 13.45 19.65
C SER A 176 -7.22 13.24 18.57
N SER A 177 -8.36 13.93 18.68
CA SER A 177 -9.40 13.89 17.64
C SER A 177 -8.89 14.41 16.29
N GLU A 178 -7.97 15.37 16.31
CA GLU A 178 -7.34 15.92 15.09
C GLU A 178 -6.42 14.89 14.43
N THR A 179 -5.59 14.21 15.20
CA THR A 179 -4.70 13.14 14.72
C THR A 179 -5.51 11.96 14.15
N GLU A 180 -6.59 11.57 14.83
CA GLU A 180 -7.48 10.52 14.36
C GLU A 180 -8.16 10.91 13.03
N ALA A 181 -8.70 12.14 12.95
CA ALA A 181 -9.33 12.63 11.72
C ALA A 181 -8.36 12.67 10.54
N ALA A 182 -7.12 13.16 10.75
CA ALA A 182 -6.10 13.17 9.71
C ALA A 182 -5.72 11.76 9.23
N ALA A 183 -5.64 10.78 10.12
CA ALA A 183 -5.39 9.39 9.74
C ALA A 183 -6.55 8.78 8.94
N ILE A 184 -7.79 9.04 9.34
CA ILE A 184 -8.99 8.59 8.60
C ILE A 184 -9.02 9.24 7.21
N GLU A 185 -8.77 10.54 7.11
CA GLU A 185 -8.70 11.27 5.83
C GLU A 185 -7.66 10.64 4.91
N ALA A 186 -6.42 10.44 5.36
CA ALA A 186 -5.37 9.80 4.57
C ALA A 186 -5.76 8.39 4.11
N MET A 187 -6.37 7.57 4.99
CA MET A 187 -6.80 6.21 4.66
C MET A 187 -8.02 6.16 3.74
N THR A 188 -8.83 7.22 3.67
CA THR A 188 -10.03 7.30 2.82
C THR A 188 -9.82 8.09 1.52
N THR A 189 -8.66 8.74 1.35
CA THR A 189 -8.26 9.41 0.11
C THR A 189 -7.92 8.38 -0.96
N SER A 190 -8.51 8.52 -2.15
CA SER A 190 -8.28 7.63 -3.29
C SER A 190 -6.94 7.90 -3.99
N SER A 191 -6.25 6.86 -4.44
CA SER A 191 -5.05 6.99 -5.28
C SER A 191 -5.37 7.08 -6.79
N ALA A 192 -6.65 7.19 -7.18
CA ALA A 192 -7.08 7.20 -8.58
C ALA A 192 -6.42 8.31 -9.41
N GLU A 193 -6.34 9.54 -8.87
CA GLU A 193 -5.75 10.67 -9.58
C GLU A 193 -4.23 10.51 -9.72
N ALA A 194 -3.54 10.08 -8.67
CA ALA A 194 -2.12 9.78 -8.75
C ALA A 194 -1.81 8.69 -9.78
N SER A 195 -2.65 7.63 -9.82
CA SER A 195 -2.55 6.56 -10.82
C SER A 195 -2.77 7.07 -12.24
N ARG A 196 -3.77 7.93 -12.46
CA ARG A 196 -4.03 8.55 -13.77
C ARG A 196 -2.81 9.33 -14.26
N VAL A 197 -2.29 10.22 -13.42
CA VAL A 197 -1.14 11.08 -13.76
C VAL A 197 0.12 10.26 -14.00
N MET A 198 0.41 9.24 -13.17
CA MET A 198 1.59 8.39 -13.37
C MET A 198 1.53 7.59 -14.67
N VAL A 199 0.35 7.13 -15.09
CA VAL A 199 0.16 6.44 -16.38
C VAL A 199 0.38 7.39 -17.56
N GLU A 200 -0.09 8.63 -17.46
CA GLU A 200 0.11 9.66 -18.49
C GLU A 200 1.58 10.10 -18.64
N ILE A 201 2.30 10.17 -17.53
CA ILE A 201 3.74 10.49 -17.51
C ILE A 201 4.57 9.30 -18.02
N GLY A 202 4.17 8.09 -17.71
CA GLY A 202 4.94 6.88 -18.03
C GLY A 202 6.09 6.67 -17.05
N VAL A 203 5.74 6.38 -15.79
CA VAL A 203 6.70 6.11 -14.70
C VAL A 203 7.42 4.78 -14.87
N ASN A 204 8.54 4.60 -14.19
CA ASN A 204 9.38 3.41 -14.33
C ASN A 204 8.96 2.26 -13.38
N ALA A 205 8.50 2.56 -12.16
CA ALA A 205 8.01 1.57 -11.20
C ALA A 205 7.02 2.22 -10.22
N CYS A 206 6.13 1.40 -9.66
CA CYS A 206 5.18 1.83 -8.64
C CYS A 206 4.83 0.64 -7.73
N THR A 207 4.49 0.94 -6.47
CA THR A 207 3.81 0.05 -5.52
C THR A 207 2.99 0.90 -4.55
N ASP A 208 1.99 0.35 -3.89
CA ASP A 208 1.31 1.03 -2.79
C ASP A 208 1.98 0.74 -1.44
N VAL A 209 1.92 1.68 -0.50
CA VAL A 209 2.57 1.53 0.81
C VAL A 209 1.58 0.98 1.82
N THR A 210 1.75 -0.29 2.21
CA THR A 210 0.86 -0.98 3.14
C THR A 210 1.62 -1.64 4.32
N GLY A 211 1.36 -2.88 4.62
CA GLY A 211 1.79 -3.56 5.84
C GLY A 211 3.30 -3.71 6.05
N PHE A 212 4.12 -3.59 5.02
CA PHE A 212 5.59 -3.64 5.14
C PHE A 212 6.21 -2.28 5.49
N GLY A 213 5.38 -1.22 5.59
CA GLY A 213 5.84 0.14 5.82
C GLY A 213 6.59 0.73 4.62
N LEU A 214 6.92 2.00 4.69
CA LEU A 214 7.60 2.66 3.57
C LEU A 214 8.90 1.93 3.19
N LEU A 215 9.77 1.64 4.15
CA LEU A 215 11.06 1.00 3.86
C LEU A 215 10.94 -0.45 3.38
N GLY A 216 9.88 -1.18 3.76
CA GLY A 216 9.63 -2.51 3.22
C GLY A 216 9.30 -2.48 1.74
N HIS A 217 8.44 -1.55 1.32
CA HIS A 217 8.10 -1.37 -0.10
C HIS A 217 9.25 -0.76 -0.91
N VAL A 218 10.02 0.17 -0.33
CA VAL A 218 11.30 0.64 -0.93
C VAL A 218 12.26 -0.54 -1.16
N TYR A 219 12.34 -1.47 -0.19
CA TYR A 219 13.19 -2.66 -0.33
C TYR A 219 12.76 -3.57 -1.48
N GLU A 220 11.45 -3.83 -1.60
CA GLU A 220 10.91 -4.66 -2.69
C GLU A 220 11.19 -4.01 -4.04
N LEU A 221 10.92 -2.71 -4.18
CA LEU A 221 11.19 -1.93 -5.40
C LEU A 221 12.69 -1.92 -5.75
N ALA A 222 13.58 -1.65 -4.79
CA ALA A 222 15.02 -1.62 -5.01
C ALA A 222 15.56 -2.98 -5.43
N LYS A 223 15.11 -4.05 -4.75
CA LYS A 223 15.51 -5.43 -5.01
C LYS A 223 15.02 -5.92 -6.38
N ALA A 224 13.75 -5.67 -6.72
CA ALA A 224 13.18 -6.09 -7.99
C ALA A 224 13.81 -5.34 -9.18
N SER A 225 14.22 -4.08 -8.97
CA SER A 225 14.86 -3.24 -9.99
C SER A 225 16.39 -3.40 -10.07
N GLY A 226 17.03 -3.99 -9.06
CA GLY A 226 18.50 -4.13 -9.01
C GLY A 226 19.22 -2.79 -8.83
N VAL A 227 18.71 -1.92 -7.98
CA VAL A 227 19.20 -0.55 -7.74
C VAL A 227 19.37 -0.28 -6.24
N THR A 228 19.97 0.86 -5.90
CA THR A 228 19.92 1.42 -4.55
C THR A 228 18.95 2.60 -4.53
N VAL A 229 18.06 2.62 -3.54
CA VAL A 229 17.15 3.75 -3.28
C VAL A 229 17.67 4.55 -2.09
N ASN A 230 17.83 5.86 -2.29
CA ASN A 230 18.24 6.80 -1.27
C ASN A 230 17.01 7.58 -0.80
N VAL A 231 16.63 7.40 0.46
CA VAL A 231 15.48 8.05 1.10
C VAL A 231 15.99 9.21 1.95
N ASP A 232 15.49 10.41 1.69
CA ASP A 232 15.68 11.56 2.57
C ASP A 232 14.57 11.57 3.63
N SER A 233 14.93 11.19 4.84
CA SER A 233 13.97 11.05 5.94
C SER A 233 13.28 12.37 6.32
N LYS A 234 13.88 13.52 6.01
CA LYS A 234 13.32 14.84 6.29
C LYS A 234 12.23 15.25 5.31
N GLU A 235 12.26 14.68 4.10
CA GLU A 235 11.28 14.95 3.06
C GLU A 235 10.09 13.97 3.10
N VAL A 236 10.14 12.92 3.94
CA VAL A 236 9.01 11.99 4.09
C VAL A 236 7.87 12.67 4.85
N PRO A 237 6.70 12.86 4.22
CA PRO A 237 5.55 13.47 4.89
C PRO A 237 4.99 12.54 5.98
N LEU A 238 4.74 13.12 7.15
CA LEU A 238 4.19 12.42 8.30
C LEU A 238 2.80 12.96 8.65
N LEU A 239 1.94 12.09 9.11
CA LEU A 239 0.68 12.48 9.77
C LEU A 239 0.99 13.23 11.09
N PRO A 240 0.06 14.08 11.59
CA PRO A 240 0.25 14.79 12.84
C PRO A 240 0.59 13.88 14.02
N ASP A 241 1.43 14.34 14.92
CA ASP A 241 1.83 13.71 16.20
C ASP A 241 2.54 12.34 16.07
N VAL A 242 2.85 11.86 14.86
CA VAL A 242 3.42 10.51 14.67
C VAL A 242 4.71 10.28 15.43
N LEU A 243 5.65 11.24 15.39
CA LEU A 243 6.95 11.08 16.05
C LEU A 243 6.80 11.10 17.59
N GLU A 244 5.93 11.95 18.10
CA GLU A 244 5.61 12.06 19.53
C GLU A 244 4.92 10.77 20.03
N LEU A 245 3.96 10.25 19.28
CA LEU A 245 3.26 9.00 19.60
C LEU A 245 4.22 7.81 19.60
N ILE A 246 5.09 7.71 18.61
CA ILE A 246 6.13 6.68 18.55
C ILE A 246 7.09 6.81 19.74
N ALA A 247 7.55 8.03 20.06
CA ALA A 247 8.42 8.28 21.21
C ALA A 247 7.73 7.92 22.55
N ALA A 248 6.39 8.05 22.62
CA ALA A 248 5.57 7.60 23.74
C ALA A 248 5.28 6.08 23.74
N GLY A 249 5.88 5.30 22.83
CA GLY A 249 5.80 3.86 22.76
C GLY A 249 4.60 3.32 21.97
N MET A 250 3.94 4.15 21.14
CA MET A 250 2.85 3.70 20.26
C MET A 250 3.42 3.03 19.01
N LEU A 251 4.06 1.88 19.21
CA LEU A 251 4.70 1.08 18.17
C LEU A 251 3.83 -0.11 17.77
N THR A 252 3.82 -0.42 16.48
CA THR A 252 3.17 -1.62 15.95
C THR A 252 4.11 -2.84 16.06
N ARG A 253 3.53 -4.05 16.04
CA ARG A 253 4.34 -5.27 15.86
C ARG A 253 5.04 -5.30 14.50
N GLY A 254 4.46 -4.63 13.52
CA GLY A 254 4.95 -4.58 12.15
C GLY A 254 6.32 -3.91 12.06
N ASP A 255 6.60 -2.86 12.82
CA ASP A 255 7.93 -2.20 12.86
C ASP A 255 9.06 -3.24 13.02
N LYS A 256 8.99 -4.08 14.07
CA LYS A 256 10.01 -5.10 14.30
C LYS A 256 10.10 -6.14 13.18
N ASN A 257 8.96 -6.58 12.66
CA ASN A 257 8.92 -7.58 11.59
C ASN A 257 9.50 -7.03 10.29
N ASN A 258 9.20 -5.77 9.97
CA ASN A 258 9.67 -5.09 8.78
C ASN A 258 11.19 -4.86 8.82
N ARG A 259 11.74 -4.52 10.01
CA ARG A 259 13.20 -4.46 10.21
C ARG A 259 13.87 -5.81 9.96
N VAL A 260 13.30 -6.89 10.48
CA VAL A 260 13.82 -8.26 10.27
C VAL A 260 13.74 -8.65 8.79
N TYR A 261 12.67 -8.23 8.10
CA TYR A 261 12.49 -8.53 6.68
C TYR A 261 13.56 -7.90 5.80
N ILE A 262 13.91 -6.64 6.04
CA ILE A 262 14.95 -5.93 5.29
C ILE A 262 16.35 -6.42 5.67
N GLY A 263 16.57 -6.73 6.95
CA GLY A 263 17.87 -7.22 7.47
C GLY A 263 18.99 -6.23 7.21
N ASP A 264 20.13 -6.75 6.70
CA ASP A 264 21.36 -5.97 6.46
C ASP A 264 21.34 -5.20 5.12
N ASN A 265 20.22 -5.18 4.38
CA ASN A 265 20.13 -4.50 3.10
C ASN A 265 19.92 -2.98 3.21
N ILE A 266 19.96 -2.43 4.42
CA ILE A 266 19.71 -1.02 4.69
C ILE A 266 20.83 -0.39 5.50
N ARG A 267 21.20 0.84 5.13
CA ARG A 267 22.04 1.74 5.93
C ARG A 267 21.20 2.95 6.34
N ILE A 268 21.17 3.24 7.62
CA ILE A 268 20.49 4.44 8.17
C ILE A 268 21.54 5.35 8.77
N ALA A 269 21.53 6.63 8.41
CA ALA A 269 22.44 7.63 8.94
C ALA A 269 22.22 7.82 10.45
N ALA A 270 23.30 8.13 11.18
CA ALA A 270 23.29 8.20 12.62
C ALA A 270 22.45 9.39 13.19
N ASP A 271 22.17 10.39 12.38
CA ASP A 271 21.35 11.56 12.71
C ASP A 271 19.85 11.34 12.52
N VAL A 272 19.43 10.25 11.88
CA VAL A 272 18.00 9.86 11.79
C VAL A 272 17.53 9.37 13.16
N SER A 273 16.60 10.11 13.75
CA SER A 273 16.11 9.83 15.12
C SER A 273 15.44 8.44 15.22
N PRO A 274 15.48 7.76 16.38
CA PRO A 274 14.82 6.48 16.57
C PRO A 274 13.30 6.52 16.27
N ALA A 275 12.64 7.64 16.57
CA ALA A 275 11.22 7.81 16.28
C ALA A 275 10.97 7.87 14.77
N MET A 276 11.80 8.61 14.02
CA MET A 276 11.71 8.67 12.55
C MET A 276 12.00 7.32 11.93
N GLN A 277 13.04 6.62 12.39
CA GLN A 277 13.29 5.25 11.93
C GLN A 277 12.04 4.36 12.09
N SER A 278 11.39 4.40 13.26
CA SER A 278 10.18 3.60 13.46
C SER A 278 8.99 4.06 12.62
N ALA A 279 8.86 5.35 12.32
CA ALA A 279 7.84 5.86 11.40
C ALA A 279 8.03 5.29 9.98
N LEU A 280 9.28 5.20 9.51
CA LEU A 280 9.60 4.65 8.19
C LEU A 280 9.34 3.13 8.08
N PHE A 281 9.41 2.38 9.19
CA PHE A 281 9.08 0.96 9.25
C PHE A 281 7.62 0.68 9.64
N ASP A 282 6.85 1.72 10.02
CA ASP A 282 5.48 1.56 10.51
C ASP A 282 4.54 1.04 9.41
N PRO A 283 3.80 -0.08 9.64
CA PRO A 283 2.79 -0.55 8.72
C PRO A 283 1.74 0.51 8.40
N GLN A 284 1.42 0.68 7.13
CA GLN A 284 0.37 1.56 6.69
C GLN A 284 -0.90 0.77 6.32
N THR A 285 -2.05 1.43 6.38
CA THR A 285 -3.33 0.94 5.85
C THR A 285 -3.82 1.95 4.84
N ALA A 286 -4.17 1.51 3.63
CA ALA A 286 -4.57 2.37 2.52
C ALA A 286 -3.59 3.54 2.31
N GLY A 287 -2.30 3.25 2.36
CA GLY A 287 -1.24 4.25 2.19
C GLY A 287 -1.16 4.81 0.77
N GLY A 288 -0.20 5.68 0.53
CA GLY A 288 0.03 6.28 -0.77
C GLY A 288 0.75 5.36 -1.75
N LEU A 289 0.77 5.76 -3.01
CA LEU A 289 1.64 5.16 -4.01
C LEU A 289 3.09 5.62 -3.79
N LEU A 290 4.02 4.70 -3.97
CA LEU A 290 5.45 4.91 -4.00
C LEU A 290 5.91 4.75 -5.43
N ILE A 291 6.30 5.85 -6.06
CA ILE A 291 6.49 5.93 -7.50
C ILE A 291 7.96 6.28 -7.81
N SER A 292 8.61 5.49 -8.66
CA SER A 292 9.91 5.81 -9.26
C SER A 292 9.70 6.36 -10.66
N MET A 293 10.13 7.60 -10.90
CA MET A 293 9.91 8.27 -12.17
C MET A 293 11.13 9.10 -12.61
N PRO A 294 11.26 9.42 -13.91
CA PRO A 294 12.30 10.34 -14.38
C PRO A 294 12.23 11.68 -13.65
N ALA A 295 13.38 12.19 -13.17
CA ALA A 295 13.43 13.43 -12.41
C ALA A 295 12.83 14.64 -13.16
N ALA A 296 12.86 14.65 -14.50
CA ALA A 296 12.29 15.71 -15.32
C ALA A 296 10.76 15.80 -15.25
N GLU A 297 10.09 14.73 -14.83
CA GLU A 297 8.62 14.65 -14.74
C GLU A 297 8.08 14.94 -13.33
N ALA A 298 8.95 15.03 -12.32
CA ALA A 298 8.55 15.20 -10.92
C ALA A 298 7.75 16.49 -10.70
N ASP A 299 8.20 17.62 -11.21
CA ASP A 299 7.51 18.91 -11.05
C ASP A 299 6.10 18.88 -11.66
N ARG A 300 5.95 18.21 -12.81
CA ARG A 300 4.65 18.00 -13.44
C ARG A 300 3.76 17.17 -12.54
N PHE A 301 4.24 16.02 -12.04
CA PHE A 301 3.46 15.14 -11.17
C PHE A 301 3.00 15.87 -9.91
N ILE A 302 3.91 16.57 -9.22
CA ILE A 302 3.60 17.34 -8.00
C ILE A 302 2.59 18.47 -8.25
N SER A 303 2.60 19.06 -9.44
CA SER A 303 1.64 20.13 -9.79
C SER A 303 0.22 19.60 -10.06
N GLU A 304 0.07 18.33 -10.41
CA GLU A 304 -1.21 17.70 -10.75
C GLU A 304 -1.77 16.82 -9.62
N VAL A 305 -0.94 16.36 -8.68
CA VAL A 305 -1.33 15.47 -7.57
C VAL A 305 -1.09 16.17 -6.24
N GLU A 306 -2.16 16.34 -5.46
CA GLU A 306 -2.09 16.94 -4.12
C GLU A 306 -1.39 16.00 -3.12
N ASP A 307 -0.88 16.57 -2.02
CA ASP A 307 -0.30 15.87 -0.86
C ASP A 307 0.86 14.89 -1.18
N CYS A 308 1.53 15.04 -2.34
CA CYS A 308 2.68 14.22 -2.70
C CYS A 308 4.01 14.93 -2.45
N ALA A 309 5.07 14.15 -2.22
CA ALA A 309 6.42 14.64 -1.97
C ALA A 309 7.48 13.81 -2.69
N VAL A 310 8.54 14.45 -3.17
CA VAL A 310 9.78 13.76 -3.55
C VAL A 310 10.52 13.40 -2.26
N ILE A 311 10.63 12.11 -1.96
CA ILE A 311 11.21 11.60 -0.72
C ILE A 311 12.61 11.00 -0.92
N GLY A 312 13.14 11.06 -2.13
CA GLY A 312 14.45 10.48 -2.41
C GLY A 312 14.74 10.30 -3.89
N HIS A 313 15.78 9.51 -4.17
CA HIS A 313 16.23 9.24 -5.53
C HIS A 313 16.80 7.84 -5.66
N VAL A 314 16.88 7.36 -6.90
CA VAL A 314 17.41 6.06 -7.27
C VAL A 314 18.83 6.21 -7.80
N SER A 315 19.75 5.36 -7.34
CA SER A 315 21.14 5.30 -7.80
C SER A 315 21.49 3.88 -8.30
N SER A 316 22.63 3.75 -8.96
CA SER A 316 23.17 2.43 -9.30
C SER A 316 23.34 1.60 -8.02
N VAL A 317 23.21 0.27 -8.12
CA VAL A 317 23.32 -0.62 -6.98
C VAL A 317 24.65 -0.44 -6.24
N GLY A 318 24.55 -0.18 -4.93
CA GLY A 318 25.69 -0.04 -4.01
C GLY A 318 25.78 -1.22 -3.04
N ASP A 319 26.43 -0.99 -1.89
CA ASP A 319 26.60 -2.00 -0.84
C ASP A 319 25.28 -2.36 -0.13
N HIS A 320 24.32 -1.42 -0.11
CA HIS A 320 22.98 -1.62 0.45
C HIS A 320 21.92 -1.28 -0.60
N LEU A 321 20.79 -1.95 -0.53
CA LEU A 321 19.66 -1.65 -1.41
C LEU A 321 18.91 -0.37 -1.00
N ILE A 322 19.00 0.00 0.30
CA ILE A 322 18.40 1.22 0.83
C ILE A 322 19.43 2.02 1.59
N GLU A 323 19.47 3.31 1.35
CA GLU A 323 20.20 4.29 2.16
C GLU A 323 19.23 5.36 2.67
N VAL A 324 19.20 5.58 3.99
CA VAL A 324 18.36 6.60 4.64
C VAL A 324 19.25 7.67 5.24
N ASN A 325 18.99 8.95 4.86
CA ASN A 325 19.75 10.12 5.29
C ASN A 325 18.89 11.10 6.11
#